data_ca67f4e4391b3b12a43eeb9b69fb8d1c
#
_entry.id   ca67f4e4391b3b12a43eeb9b69fb8d1c
#
_cell.length_a   1.000
_cell.length_b   1.000
_cell.length_c   1.000
_cell.angle_alpha   90.00
_cell.angle_beta   90.00
_cell.angle_gamma   90.00
#
_symmetry.space_group_name_H-M   'P 1'
#
loop_
_entity.id
_entity.type
_entity.pdbx_description
1 polymer ?
#
loop_
_entity_poly.entity_id
_entity_poly.type
_entity_poly.pdbx_seq_one_letter_code
_entity_poly.pdbx_strand_id
1 'polypeptide(L)'
;MDYAKTPSPNRRALRRLMPAAPLLLALLLTGCGTQLNDMRAKRFGAGQAANTPTVAPRAVALALQAAPDGNGLTADSLTAANELLTRQGRIDAQVLTLTPFNARGEALAQRLAQALARSGARAPRVESVPRDAQRLADAAQAGWDLELQSEALTVQATRCTVAKPNDWTIHPYYGVGTLGCANRANLARMVSDPRDLSRPRALEGADGKAAAGAIDRYQTGEIRDLIDIDFDN
;
A
#
# COMPACT_ATOMS: atom_id res chain seq x y z
N MET A 1 24.99 -49.56 -74.15
CA MET A 1 25.17 -48.65 -73.02
C MET A 1 24.08 -47.66 -73.11
N ASP A 2 22.93 -47.98 -72.48
CA ASP A 2 21.73 -47.14 -72.52
C ASP A 2 21.70 -46.15 -71.30
N TYR A 3 21.78 -44.90 -71.61
CA TYR A 3 21.63 -43.83 -70.60
C TYR A 3 20.17 -43.62 -70.28
N ALA A 4 19.75 -44.02 -69.11
CA ALA A 4 18.40 -43.74 -68.61
C ALA A 4 18.20 -42.26 -68.40
N LYS A 5 17.21 -41.68 -69.07
CA LYS A 5 16.76 -40.30 -69.04
C LYS A 5 15.91 -40.07 -67.79
N THR A 6 16.44 -39.37 -66.80
CA THR A 6 15.70 -38.96 -65.59
C THR A 6 14.56 -37.98 -65.94
N PRO A 7 13.35 -38.18 -65.45
CA PRO A 7 12.24 -37.28 -65.72
C PRO A 7 12.44 -35.95 -64.94
N SER A 8 12.29 -34.83 -65.66
CA SER A 8 12.37 -33.50 -65.07
C SER A 8 11.15 -33.21 -64.13
N PRO A 9 11.36 -32.62 -62.98
CA PRO A 9 10.29 -32.33 -62.06
C PRO A 9 9.34 -31.32 -62.66
N ASN A 10 8.03 -31.62 -62.55
CA ASN A 10 6.92 -30.90 -63.14
C ASN A 10 6.80 -29.48 -62.57
N ARG A 11 7.40 -28.49 -63.21
CA ARG A 11 7.46 -27.06 -62.81
C ARG A 11 6.07 -26.41 -62.59
N ARG A 12 4.98 -27.03 -63.10
CA ARG A 12 3.63 -26.54 -62.89
C ARG A 12 3.05 -26.87 -61.51
N ALA A 13 3.50 -27.99 -60.88
CA ALA A 13 3.10 -28.33 -59.53
C ALA A 13 3.76 -27.43 -58.48
N LEU A 14 5.01 -27.03 -58.71
CA LEU A 14 5.74 -26.15 -57.78
C LEU A 14 5.16 -24.74 -57.78
N ARG A 15 4.62 -24.21 -58.89
CA ARG A 15 4.01 -22.89 -58.98
C ARG A 15 2.69 -22.75 -58.23
N ARG A 16 1.93 -23.83 -58.01
CA ARG A 16 0.70 -23.84 -57.24
C ARG A 16 0.86 -23.95 -55.75
N LEU A 17 2.03 -24.40 -55.27
CA LEU A 17 2.38 -24.49 -53.85
C LEU A 17 3.01 -23.22 -53.28
N MET A 18 3.46 -22.27 -54.16
CA MET A 18 4.14 -21.05 -53.73
C MET A 18 3.28 -20.07 -52.93
N PRO A 19 1.94 -19.90 -53.15
CA PRO A 19 1.18 -18.99 -52.29
C PRO A 19 0.73 -19.61 -50.98
N ALA A 20 0.80 -20.93 -50.81
CA ALA A 20 0.40 -21.59 -49.57
C ALA A 20 1.49 -21.53 -48.45
N ALA A 21 2.75 -21.41 -48.82
CA ALA A 21 3.86 -21.38 -47.87
C ALA A 21 3.86 -20.13 -46.98
N PRO A 22 3.66 -18.89 -47.47
CA PRO A 22 3.60 -17.72 -46.59
C PRO A 22 2.32 -17.69 -45.73
N LEU A 23 1.21 -18.28 -46.19
CA LEU A 23 0.00 -18.39 -45.40
C LEU A 23 0.15 -19.39 -44.24
N LEU A 24 0.83 -20.52 -44.47
CA LEU A 24 1.19 -21.47 -43.42
C LEU A 24 2.19 -20.87 -42.40
N LEU A 25 3.15 -20.09 -42.86
CA LEU A 25 4.12 -19.40 -42.01
C LEU A 25 3.44 -18.31 -41.18
N ALA A 26 2.50 -17.57 -41.74
CA ALA A 26 1.71 -16.57 -41.02
C ALA A 26 0.80 -17.20 -39.94
N LEU A 27 0.19 -18.36 -40.22
CA LEU A 27 -0.59 -19.13 -39.25
C LEU A 27 0.26 -19.68 -38.09
N LEU A 28 1.53 -20.05 -38.35
CA LEU A 28 2.46 -20.50 -37.31
C LEU A 28 2.95 -19.35 -36.42
N LEU A 29 3.00 -18.12 -36.92
CA LEU A 29 3.43 -16.95 -36.16
C LEU A 29 2.31 -16.35 -35.27
N THR A 30 1.03 -16.55 -35.60
CA THR A 30 -0.08 -16.03 -34.80
C THR A 30 -0.50 -16.95 -33.64
N GLY A 31 0.01 -18.18 -33.58
CA GLY A 31 -0.50 -19.22 -32.69
C GLY A 31 0.02 -19.23 -31.25
N CYS A 32 1.08 -18.52 -30.91
CA CYS A 32 1.74 -18.76 -29.62
C CYS A 32 1.39 -17.81 -28.46
N GLY A 33 0.78 -16.66 -28.74
CA GLY A 33 0.59 -15.65 -27.68
C GLY A 33 -0.67 -15.83 -26.83
N THR A 34 -1.81 -16.01 -27.48
CA THR A 34 -3.11 -15.95 -26.83
C THR A 34 -3.49 -17.23 -26.09
N GLN A 35 -3.26 -18.39 -26.70
CA GLN A 35 -3.62 -19.68 -26.07
C GLN A 35 -2.77 -20.00 -24.83
N LEU A 36 -1.49 -19.66 -24.85
CA LEU A 36 -0.64 -19.82 -23.67
C LEU A 36 -1.01 -18.86 -22.56
N ASN A 37 -1.39 -17.64 -22.90
CA ASN A 37 -1.86 -16.67 -21.92
C ASN A 37 -3.23 -17.05 -21.35
N ASP A 38 -4.14 -17.59 -22.17
CA ASP A 38 -5.45 -18.09 -21.71
C ASP A 38 -5.32 -19.32 -20.83
N MET A 39 -4.41 -20.23 -21.15
CA MET A 39 -4.10 -21.37 -20.29
C MET A 39 -3.45 -20.92 -18.96
N ARG A 40 -2.57 -19.94 -19.02
CA ARG A 40 -2.00 -19.31 -17.81
C ARG A 40 -3.08 -18.61 -17.00
N ALA A 41 -3.94 -17.81 -17.62
CA ALA A 41 -5.04 -17.14 -16.95
C ALA A 41 -6.02 -18.14 -16.31
N LYS A 42 -6.37 -19.22 -16.99
CA LYS A 42 -7.23 -20.28 -16.45
C LYS A 42 -6.57 -21.05 -15.31
N ARG A 43 -5.26 -21.33 -15.38
CA ARG A 43 -4.52 -22.03 -14.33
C ARG A 43 -4.20 -21.16 -13.11
N PHE A 44 -3.91 -19.89 -13.33
CA PHE A 44 -3.40 -19.00 -12.28
C PHE A 44 -4.42 -17.90 -11.90
N GLY A 45 -5.43 -17.67 -12.72
CA GLY A 45 -6.39 -16.57 -12.53
C GLY A 45 -7.34 -16.78 -11.35
N ALA A 46 -7.75 -18.01 -11.07
CA ALA A 46 -8.68 -18.31 -9.98
C ALA A 46 -8.06 -18.09 -8.57
N GLY A 47 -6.74 -18.17 -8.45
CA GLY A 47 -6.03 -17.94 -7.19
C GLY A 47 -5.53 -16.51 -6.98
N GLN A 48 -5.53 -15.67 -8.02
CA GLN A 48 -4.96 -14.32 -7.95
C GLN A 48 -5.83 -13.34 -7.17
N ALA A 49 -7.15 -13.46 -7.25
CA ALA A 49 -8.07 -12.57 -6.53
C ALA A 49 -7.94 -12.72 -5.00
N ALA A 50 -7.66 -13.92 -4.51
CA ALA A 50 -7.52 -14.19 -3.07
C ALA A 50 -6.26 -13.57 -2.45
N ASN A 51 -5.28 -13.17 -3.25
CA ASN A 51 -3.97 -12.68 -2.80
C ASN A 51 -3.74 -11.20 -3.13
N THR A 52 -4.78 -10.46 -3.48
CA THR A 52 -4.67 -9.03 -3.75
C THR A 52 -4.66 -8.26 -2.43
N PRO A 53 -3.71 -7.35 -2.19
CA PRO A 53 -3.76 -6.47 -1.04
C PRO A 53 -5.06 -5.67 -1.03
N THR A 54 -5.73 -5.62 0.10
CA THR A 54 -6.94 -4.82 0.27
C THR A 54 -6.65 -3.58 1.09
N VAL A 55 -7.34 -2.50 0.79
CA VAL A 55 -7.27 -1.25 1.53
C VAL A 55 -8.56 -1.10 2.33
N ALA A 56 -8.43 -0.89 3.63
CA ALA A 56 -9.56 -0.68 4.52
C ALA A 56 -9.33 0.52 5.45
N PRO A 57 -10.34 1.30 5.78
CA PRO A 57 -10.22 2.33 6.80
C PRO A 57 -10.02 1.66 8.17
N ARG A 58 -9.14 2.24 8.96
CA ARG A 58 -8.90 1.87 10.35
C ARG A 58 -8.88 3.11 11.20
N ALA A 59 -9.77 3.17 12.19
CA ALA A 59 -9.77 4.18 13.22
C ALA A 59 -9.14 3.62 14.50
N VAL A 60 -8.29 4.41 15.12
CA VAL A 60 -7.71 4.12 16.43
C VAL A 60 -7.84 5.37 17.29
N ALA A 61 -8.33 5.20 18.51
CA ALA A 61 -8.48 6.26 19.48
C ALA A 61 -7.49 6.07 20.63
N LEU A 62 -6.98 7.17 21.17
CA LEU A 62 -6.06 7.24 22.27
C LEU A 62 -6.50 8.34 23.25
N ALA A 63 -6.67 7.97 24.51
CA ALA A 63 -6.95 8.93 25.56
C ALA A 63 -5.65 9.58 26.03
N LEU A 64 -5.67 10.89 26.23
CA LEU A 64 -4.52 11.72 26.54
C LEU A 64 -4.75 12.54 27.82
N GLN A 65 -3.68 12.78 28.55
CA GLN A 65 -3.66 13.59 29.75
C GLN A 65 -2.87 14.89 29.52
N ALA A 66 -3.43 15.99 29.95
CA ALA A 66 -2.73 17.26 29.95
C ALA A 66 -1.62 17.26 31.02
N ALA A 67 -0.53 17.95 30.72
CA ALA A 67 0.52 18.20 31.69
C ALA A 67 -0.03 19.01 32.90
N PRO A 68 0.56 18.86 34.10
CA PRO A 68 0.05 19.54 35.31
C PRO A 68 0.01 21.08 35.18
N ASP A 69 0.93 21.65 34.42
CA ASP A 69 1.01 23.10 34.14
C ASP A 69 0.00 23.56 33.09
N GLY A 70 -0.70 22.61 32.45
CA GLY A 70 -1.69 22.84 31.40
C GLY A 70 -1.09 23.25 30.05
N ASN A 71 0.23 23.27 29.88
CA ASN A 71 0.89 23.76 28.67
C ASN A 71 1.12 22.71 27.59
N GLY A 72 0.73 21.48 27.80
CA GLY A 72 0.92 20.41 26.81
C GLY A 72 0.33 19.09 27.26
N LEU A 73 0.82 18.03 26.69
CA LEU A 73 0.54 16.65 27.11
C LEU A 73 1.56 16.20 28.15
N THR A 74 1.20 15.23 28.99
CA THR A 74 2.19 14.51 29.79
C THR A 74 3.19 13.81 28.86
N ALA A 75 4.41 13.56 29.36
CA ALA A 75 5.44 12.88 28.55
C ALA A 75 4.96 11.52 28.00
N ASP A 76 4.24 10.75 28.81
CA ASP A 76 3.69 9.45 28.40
C ASP A 76 2.62 9.62 27.31
N SER A 77 1.72 10.60 27.47
CA SER A 77 0.68 10.90 26.48
C SER A 77 1.28 11.40 25.16
N LEU A 78 2.33 12.22 25.22
CA LEU A 78 3.03 12.70 24.03
C LEU A 78 3.70 11.54 23.28
N THR A 79 4.41 10.69 24.00
CA THR A 79 5.06 9.49 23.43
C THR A 79 4.01 8.58 22.78
N ALA A 80 2.92 8.29 23.47
CA ALA A 80 1.85 7.43 22.95
C ALA A 80 1.16 8.05 21.72
N ALA A 81 0.95 9.36 21.71
CA ALA A 81 0.38 10.07 20.56
C ALA A 81 1.31 9.99 19.33
N ASN A 82 2.62 10.23 19.53
CA ASN A 82 3.61 10.12 18.46
C ASN A 82 3.70 8.70 17.89
N GLU A 83 3.68 7.68 18.74
CA GLU A 83 3.65 6.28 18.31
C GLU A 83 2.37 5.95 17.53
N LEU A 84 1.22 6.40 18.01
CA LEU A 84 -0.04 6.20 17.30
C LEU A 84 0.02 6.79 15.89
N LEU A 85 0.39 8.08 15.79
CA LEU A 85 0.44 8.80 14.51
C LEU A 85 1.45 8.18 13.56
N THR A 86 2.61 7.76 14.06
CA THR A 86 3.64 7.08 13.25
C THR A 86 3.15 5.73 12.73
N ARG A 87 2.48 4.93 13.57
CA ARG A 87 1.93 3.61 13.18
C ARG A 87 0.79 3.71 12.17
N GLN A 88 0.05 4.81 12.17
CA GLN A 88 -1.03 5.08 11.22
C GLN A 88 -0.53 5.58 9.86
N GLY A 89 0.78 5.81 9.71
CA GLY A 89 1.42 6.22 8.46
C GLY A 89 1.52 7.73 8.30
N ARG A 90 1.54 8.20 7.06
CA ARG A 90 1.73 9.63 6.76
C ARG A 90 0.65 10.49 7.39
N ILE A 91 1.04 11.52 8.13
CA ILE A 91 0.13 12.38 8.88
C ILE A 91 -0.86 13.15 7.96
N ASP A 92 -0.42 13.51 6.78
CA ASP A 92 -1.25 14.20 5.77
C ASP A 92 -2.33 13.28 5.15
N ALA A 93 -2.20 11.96 5.32
CA ALA A 93 -3.16 10.97 4.87
C ALA A 93 -4.18 10.56 5.96
N GLN A 94 -3.96 10.99 7.20
CA GLN A 94 -4.83 10.69 8.34
C GLN A 94 -5.94 11.72 8.49
N VAL A 95 -7.10 11.27 8.95
CA VAL A 95 -8.18 12.16 9.43
C VAL A 95 -8.09 12.14 10.95
N LEU A 96 -7.74 13.30 11.52
CA LEU A 96 -7.54 13.44 12.97
C LEU A 96 -8.74 14.13 13.58
N THR A 97 -9.24 13.56 14.68
CA THR A 97 -10.34 14.13 15.48
C THR A 97 -9.90 14.20 16.93
N LEU A 98 -10.13 15.35 17.54
CA LEU A 98 -9.80 15.66 18.93
C LEU A 98 -11.11 15.90 19.69
N THR A 99 -11.38 15.06 20.69
CA THR A 99 -12.61 15.13 21.50
C THR A 99 -12.23 15.44 22.94
N PRO A 100 -12.43 16.69 23.43
CA PRO A 100 -12.16 17.04 24.80
C PRO A 100 -13.19 16.45 25.76
N PHE A 101 -12.76 16.09 26.98
CA PHE A 101 -13.64 15.59 28.03
C PHE A 101 -13.96 16.66 29.11
N ASN A 102 -13.14 17.71 29.18
CA ASN A 102 -13.27 18.78 30.15
C ASN A 102 -12.70 20.10 29.61
N ALA A 103 -12.81 21.18 30.36
CA ALA A 103 -12.36 22.53 29.96
C ALA A 103 -10.82 22.57 29.70
N ARG A 104 -10.03 21.78 30.46
CA ARG A 104 -8.58 21.67 30.25
C ARG A 104 -8.30 21.00 28.91
N GLY A 105 -9.00 19.90 28.62
CA GLY A 105 -8.93 19.20 27.34
C GLY A 105 -9.37 20.07 26.15
N GLU A 106 -10.35 20.94 26.33
CA GLU A 106 -10.81 21.86 25.28
C GLU A 106 -9.72 22.88 24.89
N ALA A 107 -9.06 23.48 25.87
CA ALA A 107 -7.95 24.40 25.63
C ALA A 107 -6.75 23.68 25.00
N LEU A 108 -6.47 22.44 25.43
CA LEU A 108 -5.41 21.60 24.89
C LEU A 108 -5.72 21.14 23.45
N ALA A 109 -6.97 20.75 23.15
CA ALA A 109 -7.39 20.31 21.84
C ALA A 109 -7.11 21.35 20.75
N GLN A 110 -7.38 22.63 21.03
CA GLN A 110 -7.11 23.71 20.09
C GLN A 110 -5.62 23.87 19.79
N ARG A 111 -4.78 23.81 20.83
CA ARG A 111 -3.32 23.91 20.67
C ARG A 111 -2.76 22.68 19.94
N LEU A 112 -3.20 21.49 20.31
CA LEU A 112 -2.78 20.25 19.67
C LEU A 112 -3.20 20.22 18.19
N ALA A 113 -4.41 20.68 17.86
CA ALA A 113 -4.83 20.79 16.48
C ALA A 113 -3.92 21.70 15.65
N GLN A 114 -3.51 22.83 16.21
CA GLN A 114 -2.56 23.74 15.57
C GLN A 114 -1.17 23.11 15.41
N ALA A 115 -0.65 22.42 16.44
CA ALA A 115 0.63 21.74 16.37
C ALA A 115 0.61 20.62 15.31
N LEU A 116 -0.43 19.81 15.27
CA LEU A 116 -0.61 18.77 14.27
C LEU A 116 -0.71 19.35 12.85
N ALA A 117 -1.41 20.48 12.67
CA ALA A 117 -1.49 21.14 11.38
C ALA A 117 -0.12 21.68 10.93
N ARG A 118 0.67 22.24 11.84
CA ARG A 118 2.06 22.66 11.56
C ARG A 118 2.96 21.47 11.18
N SER A 119 2.72 20.31 11.76
CA SER A 119 3.41 19.05 11.44
C SER A 119 2.94 18.41 10.11
N GLY A 120 2.00 19.06 9.39
CA GLY A 120 1.52 18.61 8.09
C GLY A 120 0.21 17.82 8.10
N ALA A 121 -0.47 17.71 9.25
CA ALA A 121 -1.80 17.11 9.29
C ALA A 121 -2.83 17.96 8.52
N ARG A 122 -3.77 17.29 7.87
CA ARG A 122 -4.93 17.97 7.29
C ARG A 122 -5.80 18.46 8.44
N ALA A 123 -6.04 19.77 8.50
CA ALA A 123 -6.93 20.47 9.44
C ALA A 123 -7.62 19.53 10.46
N PRO A 124 -6.99 19.22 11.60
CA PRO A 124 -7.58 18.33 12.60
C PRO A 124 -8.92 18.87 13.07
N ARG A 125 -9.90 18.01 13.27
CA ARG A 125 -11.22 18.40 13.76
C ARG A 125 -11.21 18.44 15.27
N VAL A 126 -11.64 19.55 15.85
CA VAL A 126 -11.89 19.64 17.29
C VAL A 126 -13.39 19.54 17.50
N GLU A 127 -13.81 18.53 18.23
CA GLU A 127 -15.21 18.32 18.59
C GLU A 127 -15.57 19.03 19.88
N SER A 128 -16.86 19.20 20.13
CA SER A 128 -17.35 19.67 21.44
C SER A 128 -17.28 18.54 22.47
N VAL A 129 -17.28 18.91 23.74
CA VAL A 129 -17.37 17.96 24.86
C VAL A 129 -18.59 17.04 24.64
N PRO A 130 -18.41 15.73 24.75
CA PRO A 130 -19.49 14.74 24.57
C PRO A 130 -20.64 14.99 25.55
N ARG A 131 -21.86 14.68 25.13
CA ARG A 131 -23.05 14.75 26.00
C ARG A 131 -23.27 13.47 26.81
N ASP A 132 -22.50 12.45 26.54
CA ASP A 132 -22.59 11.16 27.23
C ASP A 132 -21.98 11.27 28.64
N ALA A 133 -22.82 11.28 29.63
CA ALA A 133 -22.42 11.42 31.04
C ALA A 133 -21.56 10.25 31.52
N GLN A 134 -21.82 9.02 31.02
CA GLN A 134 -21.03 7.87 31.40
C GLN A 134 -19.60 7.98 30.87
N ARG A 135 -19.46 8.34 29.59
CA ARG A 135 -18.14 8.55 28.96
C ARG A 135 -17.32 9.63 29.67
N LEU A 136 -18.00 10.71 30.10
CA LEU A 136 -17.35 11.78 30.88
C LEU A 136 -16.93 11.32 32.27
N ALA A 137 -17.76 10.53 32.95
CA ALA A 137 -17.43 9.97 34.28
C ALA A 137 -16.23 9.01 34.19
N ASP A 138 -16.21 8.14 33.17
CA ASP A 138 -15.11 7.21 32.94
C ASP A 138 -13.80 7.96 32.63
N ALA A 139 -13.86 9.00 31.81
CA ALA A 139 -12.73 9.86 31.49
C ALA A 139 -12.20 10.58 32.76
N ALA A 140 -13.09 11.14 33.58
CA ALA A 140 -12.73 11.79 34.82
C ALA A 140 -12.10 10.83 35.82
N GLN A 141 -12.63 9.61 35.95
CA GLN A 141 -12.07 8.58 36.82
C GLN A 141 -10.66 8.15 36.38
N ALA A 142 -10.43 8.07 35.06
CA ALA A 142 -9.14 7.70 34.49
C ALA A 142 -8.16 8.87 34.38
N GLY A 143 -8.59 10.10 34.68
CA GLY A 143 -7.78 11.32 34.57
C GLY A 143 -7.52 11.75 33.13
N TRP A 144 -8.37 11.37 32.19
CA TRP A 144 -8.23 11.75 30.78
C TRP A 144 -8.84 13.15 30.51
N ASP A 145 -8.12 13.98 29.81
CA ASP A 145 -8.58 15.32 29.44
C ASP A 145 -9.08 15.39 27.99
N LEU A 146 -8.49 14.55 27.10
CA LEU A 146 -8.68 14.62 25.66
C LEU A 146 -8.60 13.21 25.04
N GLU A 147 -9.34 12.96 23.98
CA GLU A 147 -9.16 11.81 23.09
C GLU A 147 -8.67 12.26 21.73
N LEU A 148 -7.61 11.63 21.24
CA LEU A 148 -7.11 11.73 19.87
C LEU A 148 -7.57 10.50 19.10
N GLN A 149 -8.39 10.69 18.08
CA GLN A 149 -8.75 9.66 17.12
C GLN A 149 -8.03 9.90 15.81
N SER A 150 -7.35 8.88 15.32
CA SER A 150 -6.77 8.86 13.97
C SER A 150 -7.48 7.83 13.13
N GLU A 151 -8.02 8.26 12.00
CA GLU A 151 -8.55 7.37 10.96
C GLU A 151 -7.63 7.43 9.75
N ALA A 152 -7.11 6.26 9.35
CA ALA A 152 -6.23 6.11 8.21
C ALA A 152 -6.64 4.91 7.36
N LEU A 153 -6.28 4.94 6.08
CA LEU A 153 -6.38 3.78 5.22
C LEU A 153 -5.20 2.85 5.50
N THR A 154 -5.49 1.62 5.86
CA THR A 154 -4.47 0.60 6.09
C THR A 154 -4.47 -0.44 4.99
N VAL A 155 -3.28 -0.88 4.60
CA VAL A 155 -3.13 -1.97 3.64
C VAL A 155 -3.11 -3.29 4.39
N GLN A 156 -4.06 -4.15 4.07
CA GLN A 156 -4.05 -5.53 4.52
C GLN A 156 -3.22 -6.36 3.54
N ALA A 157 -1.96 -6.59 3.88
CA ALA A 157 -1.10 -7.47 3.10
C ALA A 157 -1.52 -8.92 3.32
N THR A 158 -1.63 -9.67 2.23
CA THR A 158 -1.92 -11.10 2.30
C THR A 158 -0.79 -11.84 3.00
N ARG A 159 -1.14 -12.77 3.88
CA ARG A 159 -0.18 -13.68 4.48
C ARG A 159 0.22 -14.72 3.42
N CYS A 160 1.46 -14.65 2.99
CA CYS A 160 2.03 -15.63 2.08
C CYS A 160 2.52 -16.83 2.90
N THR A 161 1.75 -17.90 2.88
CA THR A 161 2.19 -19.17 3.45
C THR A 161 3.04 -19.89 2.41
N VAL A 162 4.22 -20.32 2.80
CA VAL A 162 5.00 -21.28 2.01
C VAL A 162 4.26 -22.61 2.11
N ALA A 163 4.06 -23.27 0.97
CA ALA A 163 3.51 -24.63 0.95
C ALA A 163 4.33 -25.50 1.92
N LYS A 164 3.65 -26.41 2.63
CA LYS A 164 4.36 -27.34 3.54
C LYS A 164 5.40 -28.11 2.72
N PRO A 165 6.57 -28.42 3.29
CA PRO A 165 7.61 -29.18 2.57
C PRO A 165 7.10 -30.49 1.97
N ASN A 166 6.07 -31.10 2.56
CA ASN A 166 5.43 -32.32 2.09
C ASN A 166 4.46 -32.09 0.91
N ASP A 167 4.07 -30.83 0.64
CA ASP A 167 3.26 -30.44 -0.52
C ASP A 167 4.15 -30.12 -1.74
N TRP A 168 5.46 -30.26 -1.60
CA TRP A 168 6.43 -30.28 -2.70
C TRP A 168 6.28 -31.56 -3.50
N THR A 169 5.07 -31.90 -3.85
CA THR A 169 4.85 -32.88 -4.89
C THR A 169 5.41 -32.30 -6.19
N ILE A 170 6.02 -33.16 -6.95
CA ILE A 170 6.70 -32.98 -8.24
C ILE A 170 5.86 -32.28 -9.32
N HIS A 171 4.72 -31.74 -8.94
CA HIS A 171 3.92 -30.86 -9.78
C HIS A 171 4.44 -29.42 -9.65
N PRO A 172 5.27 -28.97 -10.61
CA PRO A 172 5.84 -27.60 -10.58
C PRO A 172 4.77 -26.51 -10.60
N TYR A 173 3.50 -26.88 -10.70
CA TYR A 173 2.37 -25.98 -10.80
C TYR A 173 1.70 -25.67 -9.46
N TYR A 174 1.82 -26.51 -8.45
CA TYR A 174 1.22 -26.25 -7.12
C TYR A 174 2.08 -25.32 -6.26
N GLY A 175 3.40 -25.39 -6.40
CA GLY A 175 4.30 -24.40 -5.79
C GLY A 175 4.15 -22.98 -6.36
N VAL A 176 3.58 -22.87 -7.56
CA VAL A 176 3.40 -21.59 -8.28
C VAL A 176 2.09 -20.88 -7.90
N GLY A 177 1.15 -21.54 -7.21
CA GLY A 177 -0.09 -20.90 -6.75
C GLY A 177 0.14 -19.72 -5.80
N THR A 178 1.29 -19.67 -5.13
CA THR A 178 1.73 -18.55 -4.30
C THR A 178 2.69 -17.61 -5.03
N LEU A 179 3.00 -17.88 -6.31
CA LEU A 179 3.90 -17.05 -7.10
C LEU A 179 3.34 -15.62 -7.18
N GLY A 180 4.20 -14.66 -6.85
CA GLY A 180 3.82 -13.26 -6.78
C GLY A 180 3.13 -12.84 -5.48
N CYS A 181 2.78 -13.77 -4.57
CA CYS A 181 2.24 -13.41 -3.27
C CYS A 181 3.26 -12.56 -2.48
N ALA A 182 4.51 -13.00 -2.40
CA ALA A 182 5.57 -12.26 -1.73
C ALA A 182 5.79 -10.88 -2.35
N ASN A 183 5.80 -10.79 -3.68
CA ASN A 183 5.93 -9.51 -4.37
C ASN A 183 4.75 -8.56 -4.08
N ARG A 184 3.51 -9.08 -4.08
CA ARG A 184 2.34 -8.28 -3.71
C ARG A 184 2.37 -7.86 -2.25
N ALA A 185 2.79 -8.74 -1.34
CA ALA A 185 2.94 -8.42 0.08
C ALA A 185 4.04 -7.36 0.31
N ASN A 186 5.15 -7.43 -0.44
CA ASN A 186 6.19 -6.42 -0.39
C ASN A 186 5.71 -5.09 -0.96
N LEU A 187 5.04 -5.09 -2.12
CA LEU A 187 4.43 -3.89 -2.69
C LEU A 187 3.45 -3.24 -1.70
N ALA A 188 2.61 -4.05 -1.05
CA ALA A 188 1.68 -3.57 -0.03
C ALA A 188 2.35 -2.89 1.17
N ARG A 189 3.57 -3.33 1.53
CA ARG A 189 4.36 -2.73 2.62
C ARG A 189 5.15 -1.51 2.18
N MET A 190 5.47 -1.40 0.90
CA MET A 190 6.29 -0.32 0.33
C MET A 190 5.46 0.85 -0.15
N VAL A 191 4.15 0.67 -0.36
CA VAL A 191 3.28 1.74 -0.83
C VAL A 191 3.17 2.83 0.24
N SER A 192 3.51 4.06 -0.11
CA SER A 192 3.49 5.20 0.81
C SER A 192 2.08 5.77 1.02
N ASP A 193 1.22 5.66 0.02
CA ASP A 193 -0.19 6.05 0.10
C ASP A 193 -1.08 4.85 -0.26
N PRO A 194 -1.80 4.26 0.69
CA PRO A 194 -2.68 3.12 0.45
C PRO A 194 -3.72 3.33 -0.65
N ARG A 195 -4.10 4.59 -0.92
CA ARG A 195 -5.06 4.93 -1.99
C ARG A 195 -4.55 4.54 -3.36
N ASP A 196 -3.23 4.57 -3.56
CA ASP A 196 -2.61 4.24 -4.85
C ASP A 196 -2.81 2.77 -5.25
N LEU A 197 -3.09 1.88 -4.28
CA LEU A 197 -3.45 0.48 -4.57
C LEU A 197 -4.86 0.33 -5.14
N SER A 198 -5.78 1.23 -4.79
CA SER A 198 -7.16 1.18 -5.26
C SER A 198 -7.42 2.13 -6.44
N ARG A 199 -6.71 3.25 -6.46
CA ARG A 199 -6.83 4.28 -7.49
C ARG A 199 -5.44 4.87 -7.78
N PRO A 200 -4.65 4.23 -8.64
CA PRO A 200 -3.32 4.70 -8.99
C PRO A 200 -3.35 6.13 -9.51
N ARG A 201 -2.41 6.95 -9.06
CA ARG A 201 -2.20 8.29 -9.60
C ARG A 201 -1.35 8.22 -10.85
N ALA A 202 -1.56 9.14 -11.77
CA ALA A 202 -0.61 9.34 -12.86
C ALA A 202 0.75 9.75 -12.27
N LEU A 203 1.81 9.19 -12.82
CA LEU A 203 3.17 9.63 -12.47
C LEU A 203 3.35 11.05 -13.01
N GLU A 204 3.66 11.97 -12.12
CA GLU A 204 4.17 13.28 -12.50
C GLU A 204 5.59 13.14 -13.04
N GLY A 205 6.03 14.12 -13.84
CA GLY A 205 7.39 14.13 -14.37
C GLY A 205 8.42 13.98 -13.23
N ALA A 206 9.50 13.27 -13.51
CA ALA A 206 10.55 13.06 -12.51
C ALA A 206 11.16 14.41 -12.08
N ASP A 207 11.07 14.72 -10.79
CA ASP A 207 11.79 15.85 -10.21
C ASP A 207 13.24 15.43 -9.87
N GLY A 208 14.14 15.73 -10.79
CA GLY A 208 15.57 15.44 -10.64
C GLY A 208 16.19 16.09 -9.40
N LYS A 209 15.69 17.25 -8.98
CA LYS A 209 16.16 17.95 -7.78
C LYS A 209 15.74 17.21 -6.50
N ALA A 210 14.50 16.71 -6.44
CA ALA A 210 14.03 15.88 -5.33
C ALA A 210 14.79 14.57 -5.26
N ALA A 211 15.08 13.93 -6.40
CA ALA A 211 15.87 12.71 -6.47
C ALA A 211 17.31 12.91 -5.99
N ALA A 212 17.98 13.98 -6.45
CA ALA A 212 19.33 14.34 -6.00
C ALA A 212 19.36 14.61 -4.48
N GLY A 213 18.40 15.36 -3.96
CA GLY A 213 18.29 15.62 -2.52
C GLY A 213 17.99 14.36 -1.69
N ALA A 214 17.28 13.37 -2.24
CA ALA A 214 17.07 12.09 -1.58
C ALA A 214 18.36 11.26 -1.50
N ILE A 215 19.15 11.26 -2.57
CA ILE A 215 20.46 10.59 -2.61
C ILE A 215 21.43 11.24 -1.62
N ASP A 216 21.46 12.56 -1.58
CA ASP A 216 22.32 13.34 -0.68
C ASP A 216 22.01 13.01 0.80
N ARG A 217 20.74 13.04 1.20
CA ARG A 217 20.33 12.63 2.54
C ARG A 217 20.71 11.18 2.88
N TYR A 218 20.56 10.28 1.92
CA TYR A 218 20.96 8.88 2.11
C TYR A 218 22.47 8.75 2.33
N GLN A 219 23.27 9.48 1.57
CA GLN A 219 24.74 9.46 1.68
C GLN A 219 25.24 10.13 2.96
N THR A 220 24.55 11.18 3.42
CA THR A 220 24.90 11.89 4.67
C THR A 220 24.37 11.18 5.91
N GLY A 221 23.52 10.15 5.76
CA GLY A 221 22.88 9.45 6.88
C GLY A 221 21.83 10.30 7.59
N GLU A 222 21.34 11.36 6.93
CA GLU A 222 20.34 12.25 7.48
C GLU A 222 18.97 11.56 7.51
N ILE A 223 18.56 11.12 8.70
CA ILE A 223 17.24 10.53 8.94
C ILE A 223 16.33 11.70 9.32
N ARG A 224 15.18 11.82 8.65
CA ARG A 224 14.14 12.74 9.12
C ARG A 224 13.72 12.33 10.51
N ASP A 225 13.76 13.30 11.42
CA ASP A 225 13.21 13.11 12.75
C ASP A 225 11.76 12.63 12.64
N LEU A 226 11.39 11.71 13.54
CA LEU A 226 10.01 11.31 13.74
C LEU A 226 9.19 12.58 14.01
N ILE A 227 7.89 12.51 13.66
CA ILE A 227 6.96 13.61 13.91
C ILE A 227 7.07 13.99 15.37
N ASP A 228 7.70 15.14 15.64
CA ASP A 228 7.77 15.71 16.96
C ASP A 228 6.64 16.73 17.09
N ILE A 229 5.79 16.55 18.08
CA ILE A 229 4.70 17.49 18.40
C ILE A 229 5.29 18.51 19.36
N ASP A 230 5.80 19.59 18.78
CA ASP A 230 6.34 20.71 19.55
C ASP A 230 5.21 21.67 19.93
N PHE A 231 5.05 21.93 21.22
CA PHE A 231 4.08 22.89 21.78
C PHE A 231 4.70 24.27 22.03
N ASP A 232 6.02 24.42 21.91
CA ASP A 232 6.73 25.61 22.39
C ASP A 232 6.86 26.73 21.34
N ASN A 233 6.24 26.62 20.17
CA ASN A 233 6.24 27.66 19.13
C ASN A 233 4.87 28.27 18.86
#